data_04e5e33a4080e8cb17049875b7670f76
#
_entry.id   04e5e33a4080e8cb17049875b7670f76
#
_cell.length_a   1.000
_cell.length_b   1.000
_cell.length_c   1.000
_cell.angle_alpha   90.00
_cell.angle_beta   90.00
_cell.angle_gamma   90.00
#
_symmetry.space_group_name_H-M   'P 1'
#
loop_
_entity.id
_entity.type
_entity.pdbx_description
1 polymer ?
#
loop_
_entity_poly.entity_id
_entity_poly.type
_entity_poly.pdbx_seq_one_letter_code
_entity_poly.pdbx_strand_id
1 'polypeptide(L)'
;MRIIKIGRAKDNDFVVDHLAISSHHGDIFINDDGSMVYEDHSTNGTMINTDYIHKKRVRINGNERITLPGDLSCLISDLTGVSAQEQDQSVAPKYGYTPIGAAAPIMDLPEEPLPEEITFVGALKKFFTHYAVFKGRSRRTEFWYMYLWYLISSTVLITLMLITSMPSLALIESDPTAYTASVMVWIIISGILGLATLVPSLALTVRRLHDTGRSGVFLLFYLIPYVGGLIILIFMMLDSKPFTNQYGPCPKKIN
;
A
#
# COMPACT_ATOMS: atom_id res chain seq x y z
N MET A 1 -37.27 -5.05 -13.15
CA MET A 1 -35.97 -4.81 -12.46
C MET A 1 -35.87 -5.73 -11.24
N ARG A 2 -34.81 -6.55 -11.14
CA ARG A 2 -34.51 -7.46 -10.01
C ARG A 2 -33.23 -6.97 -9.30
N ILE A 3 -33.22 -7.02 -7.98
CA ILE A 3 -32.06 -6.65 -7.17
C ILE A 3 -31.59 -7.90 -6.41
N ILE A 4 -30.28 -8.15 -6.41
CA ILE A 4 -29.67 -9.23 -5.64
C ILE A 4 -28.68 -8.58 -4.65
N LYS A 5 -28.95 -8.76 -3.37
CA LYS A 5 -28.15 -8.20 -2.28
C LYS A 5 -27.08 -9.18 -1.82
N ILE A 6 -25.86 -8.70 -1.68
CA ILE A 6 -24.70 -9.47 -1.25
C ILE A 6 -24.17 -8.90 0.06
N GLY A 7 -23.91 -9.76 1.04
CA GLY A 7 -23.31 -9.29 2.29
C GLY A 7 -23.35 -10.35 3.39
N ARG A 8 -22.85 -9.96 4.58
CA ARG A 8 -22.77 -10.86 5.73
C ARG A 8 -24.10 -10.97 6.50
N ALA A 9 -24.95 -9.97 6.42
CA ALA A 9 -26.22 -9.98 7.13
C ALA A 9 -27.18 -11.02 6.51
N LYS A 10 -28.04 -11.62 7.34
CA LYS A 10 -28.93 -12.70 6.94
C LYS A 10 -30.11 -12.27 6.05
N ASP A 11 -30.32 -10.97 5.92
CA ASP A 11 -31.34 -10.35 5.08
C ASP A 11 -30.87 -10.07 3.64
N ASN A 12 -29.61 -10.45 3.30
CA ASN A 12 -29.12 -10.44 1.93
C ASN A 12 -29.58 -11.71 1.18
N ASP A 13 -29.71 -11.61 -0.13
CA ASP A 13 -30.04 -12.75 -0.99
C ASP A 13 -28.84 -13.72 -1.09
N PHE A 14 -27.63 -13.17 -1.08
CA PHE A 14 -26.39 -13.94 -1.05
C PHE A 14 -25.62 -13.64 0.24
N VAL A 15 -25.76 -14.54 1.21
CA VAL A 15 -25.14 -14.38 2.53
C VAL A 15 -23.76 -15.00 2.54
N VAL A 16 -22.75 -14.20 2.88
CA VAL A 16 -21.36 -14.64 2.99
C VAL A 16 -20.85 -14.40 4.41
N ASP A 17 -20.75 -15.47 5.19
CA ASP A 17 -20.31 -15.40 6.59
C ASP A 17 -18.78 -15.29 6.69
N HIS A 18 -18.28 -14.08 6.48
CA HIS A 18 -16.86 -13.76 6.61
C HIS A 18 -16.66 -12.36 7.19
N LEU A 19 -15.76 -12.22 8.18
CA LEU A 19 -15.55 -10.98 8.94
C LEU A 19 -15.07 -9.78 8.10
N ALA A 20 -14.41 -10.04 6.98
CA ALA A 20 -13.95 -8.99 6.06
C ALA A 20 -15.05 -8.45 5.15
N ILE A 21 -16.25 -9.08 5.15
CA ILE A 21 -17.39 -8.69 4.33
C ILE A 21 -18.35 -7.84 5.15
N SER A 22 -18.78 -6.71 4.57
CA SER A 22 -19.75 -5.81 5.19
C SER A 22 -21.12 -6.48 5.35
N SER A 23 -21.93 -6.03 6.31
CA SER A 23 -23.29 -6.53 6.51
C SER A 23 -24.11 -6.45 5.22
N HIS A 24 -24.06 -5.31 4.54
CA HIS A 24 -24.54 -5.09 3.18
C HIS A 24 -23.31 -4.68 2.35
N HIS A 25 -22.81 -5.59 1.53
CA HIS A 25 -21.54 -5.42 0.83
C HIS A 25 -21.72 -4.76 -0.52
N GLY A 26 -22.73 -5.16 -1.26
CA GLY A 26 -23.10 -4.58 -2.54
C GLY A 26 -24.36 -5.21 -3.12
N ASP A 27 -24.91 -4.52 -4.12
CA ASP A 27 -26.15 -4.90 -4.79
C ASP A 27 -25.93 -5.09 -6.29
N ILE A 28 -26.46 -6.17 -6.86
CA ILE A 28 -26.54 -6.39 -8.31
C ILE A 28 -27.94 -6.04 -8.79
N PHE A 29 -28.02 -5.04 -9.64
CA PHE A 29 -29.26 -4.64 -10.30
C PHE A 29 -29.34 -5.31 -11.67
N ILE A 30 -30.39 -6.04 -11.93
CA ILE A 30 -30.70 -6.66 -13.23
C ILE A 30 -31.89 -5.90 -13.82
N ASN A 31 -31.67 -5.20 -14.90
CA ASN A 31 -32.71 -4.46 -15.60
C ASN A 31 -33.55 -5.38 -16.50
N ASP A 32 -34.71 -4.90 -16.96
CA ASP A 32 -35.62 -5.66 -17.79
C ASP A 32 -35.05 -5.87 -19.22
N ASP A 33 -34.06 -5.09 -19.63
CA ASP A 33 -33.30 -5.24 -20.86
C ASP A 33 -32.13 -6.25 -20.75
N GLY A 34 -31.99 -6.91 -19.61
CA GLY A 34 -30.91 -7.86 -19.33
C GLY A 34 -29.59 -7.22 -18.94
N SER A 35 -29.46 -5.90 -18.92
CA SER A 35 -28.26 -5.22 -18.46
C SER A 35 -28.11 -5.35 -16.94
N MET A 36 -26.88 -5.53 -16.48
CA MET A 36 -26.57 -5.69 -15.07
C MET A 36 -25.64 -4.59 -14.59
N VAL A 37 -25.88 -4.11 -13.36
CA VAL A 37 -25.08 -3.09 -12.71
C VAL A 37 -24.78 -3.55 -11.28
N TYR A 38 -23.52 -3.52 -10.90
CA TYR A 38 -23.09 -3.74 -9.51
C TYR A 38 -22.88 -2.40 -8.82
N GLU A 39 -23.41 -2.24 -7.61
CA GLU A 39 -23.18 -1.11 -6.74
C GLU A 39 -22.49 -1.59 -5.47
N ASP A 40 -21.32 -1.03 -5.19
CA ASP A 40 -20.54 -1.38 -3.99
C ASP A 40 -20.87 -0.44 -2.83
N HIS A 41 -21.25 -1.02 -1.69
CA HIS A 41 -21.50 -0.33 -0.42
C HIS A 41 -20.49 -0.70 0.65
N SER A 42 -19.50 -1.50 0.31
CA SER A 42 -18.61 -2.14 1.24
C SER A 42 -17.60 -1.17 1.89
N THR A 43 -17.04 -1.62 2.99
CA THR A 43 -15.92 -0.92 3.66
C THR A 43 -14.57 -1.28 3.01
N ASN A 44 -14.45 -2.50 2.48
CA ASN A 44 -13.19 -3.05 1.97
C ASN A 44 -13.11 -3.13 0.45
N GLY A 45 -14.18 -2.77 -0.27
CA GLY A 45 -14.28 -2.87 -1.73
C GLY A 45 -14.46 -4.29 -2.25
N THR A 46 -14.73 -4.39 -3.53
CA THR A 46 -14.96 -5.62 -4.30
C THR A 46 -14.07 -5.61 -5.53
N MET A 47 -13.57 -6.75 -5.96
CA MET A 47 -12.92 -6.88 -7.27
C MET A 47 -13.89 -7.50 -8.28
N ILE A 48 -13.95 -6.91 -9.47
CA ILE A 48 -14.63 -7.50 -10.63
C ILE A 48 -13.56 -7.74 -11.69
N ASN A 49 -13.27 -8.98 -11.97
CA ASN A 49 -12.09 -9.43 -12.73
C ASN A 49 -10.80 -8.88 -12.10
N THR A 50 -10.19 -7.87 -12.75
CA THR A 50 -8.97 -7.18 -12.30
C THR A 50 -9.24 -5.80 -11.72
N ASP A 51 -10.47 -5.29 -11.82
CA ASP A 51 -10.84 -3.94 -11.43
C ASP A 51 -11.33 -3.89 -9.98
N TYR A 52 -10.75 -2.98 -9.21
CA TYR A 52 -11.16 -2.74 -7.84
C TYR A 52 -12.28 -1.70 -7.78
N ILE A 53 -13.41 -2.11 -7.24
CA ILE A 53 -14.62 -1.30 -7.09
C ILE A 53 -14.83 -0.98 -5.61
N HIS A 54 -14.94 0.31 -5.29
CA HIS A 54 -15.24 0.75 -3.94
C HIS A 54 -16.15 1.97 -3.96
N LYS A 55 -17.35 1.82 -3.37
CA LYS A 55 -18.40 2.86 -3.31
C LYS A 55 -18.75 3.44 -4.67
N LYS A 56 -18.80 2.59 -5.69
CA LYS A 56 -19.11 2.95 -7.08
C LYS A 56 -20.11 2.00 -7.69
N ARG A 57 -20.81 2.51 -8.71
CA ARG A 57 -21.64 1.70 -9.62
C ARG A 57 -20.83 1.34 -10.86
N VAL A 58 -20.87 0.09 -11.25
CA VAL A 58 -20.17 -0.42 -12.43
C VAL A 58 -21.10 -1.35 -13.22
N ARG A 59 -21.13 -1.21 -14.53
CA ARG A 59 -21.83 -2.16 -15.42
C ARG A 59 -21.04 -3.46 -15.42
N ILE A 60 -21.75 -4.57 -15.30
CA ILE A 60 -21.18 -5.92 -15.22
C ILE A 60 -21.83 -6.85 -16.22
N ASN A 61 -21.13 -7.95 -16.54
CA ASN A 61 -21.63 -9.02 -17.40
C ASN A 61 -21.63 -10.36 -16.67
N GLY A 62 -22.44 -11.30 -17.08
CA GLY A 62 -22.56 -12.61 -16.44
C GLY A 62 -21.26 -13.42 -16.41
N ASN A 63 -20.35 -13.20 -17.39
CA ASN A 63 -19.07 -13.91 -17.49
C ASN A 63 -17.98 -13.35 -16.57
N GLU A 64 -18.24 -12.24 -15.92
CA GLU A 64 -17.25 -11.61 -15.05
C GLU A 64 -17.20 -12.30 -13.70
N ARG A 65 -16.01 -12.30 -13.10
CA ARG A 65 -15.77 -12.86 -11.78
C ARG A 65 -15.82 -11.75 -10.75
N ILE A 66 -16.70 -11.89 -9.77
CA ILE A 66 -16.72 -11.06 -8.56
C ILE A 66 -15.88 -11.72 -7.48
N THR A 67 -14.95 -10.98 -6.90
CA THR A 67 -14.11 -11.44 -5.79
C THR A 67 -14.30 -10.51 -4.60
N LEU A 68 -14.85 -11.07 -3.53
CA LEU A 68 -15.10 -10.40 -2.27
C LEU A 68 -13.87 -10.49 -1.36
N PRO A 69 -13.72 -9.60 -0.37
CA PRO A 69 -12.65 -9.69 0.63
C PRO A 69 -12.64 -11.07 1.32
N GLY A 70 -11.44 -11.66 1.45
CA GLY A 70 -11.27 -13.02 1.97
C GLY A 70 -11.11 -14.07 0.86
N ASP A 71 -10.76 -13.63 -0.37
CA ASP A 71 -10.52 -14.47 -1.56
C ASP A 71 -11.73 -15.33 -2.00
N LEU A 72 -12.92 -14.89 -1.62
CA LEU A 72 -14.16 -15.52 -2.03
C LEU A 72 -14.56 -15.04 -3.41
N SER A 73 -14.40 -15.88 -4.42
CA SER A 73 -14.68 -15.53 -5.82
C SER A 73 -15.74 -16.43 -6.43
N CYS A 74 -16.69 -15.83 -7.16
CA CYS A 74 -17.71 -16.54 -7.94
C CYS A 74 -17.96 -15.82 -9.27
N LEU A 75 -18.58 -16.51 -10.23
CA LEU A 75 -19.05 -15.87 -11.45
C LEU A 75 -20.35 -15.11 -11.16
N ILE A 76 -20.56 -13.99 -11.82
CA ILE A 76 -21.79 -13.21 -11.68
C ILE A 76 -22.99 -14.00 -12.18
N SER A 77 -22.82 -14.83 -13.21
CA SER A 77 -23.85 -15.77 -13.69
C SER A 77 -24.35 -16.72 -12.58
N ASP A 78 -23.47 -17.17 -11.71
CA ASP A 78 -23.82 -18.09 -10.62
C ASP A 78 -24.70 -17.42 -9.55
N LEU A 79 -24.49 -16.11 -9.36
CA LEU A 79 -25.29 -15.30 -8.44
C LEU A 79 -26.62 -14.87 -9.04
N THR A 80 -26.64 -14.56 -10.32
CA THR A 80 -27.80 -13.96 -10.99
C THR A 80 -28.71 -14.99 -11.68
N GLY A 81 -28.18 -16.17 -12.03
CA GLY A 81 -28.83 -17.18 -12.87
C GLY A 81 -28.96 -16.72 -14.32
N VAL A 82 -28.33 -15.64 -14.72
CA VAL A 82 -28.35 -15.09 -16.07
C VAL A 82 -27.11 -15.55 -16.79
N SER A 83 -27.24 -16.50 -17.72
CA SER A 83 -26.13 -16.87 -18.63
C SER A 83 -25.83 -15.73 -19.57
N ALA A 84 -24.54 -15.53 -19.88
CA ALA A 84 -24.10 -14.49 -20.81
C ALA A 84 -24.71 -14.74 -22.19
N GLN A 85 -25.71 -13.95 -22.55
CA GLN A 85 -26.08 -13.75 -23.94
C GLN A 85 -25.23 -12.62 -24.49
N GLU A 86 -24.81 -12.75 -25.75
CA GLU A 86 -24.13 -11.70 -26.50
C GLU A 86 -24.96 -10.41 -26.42
N GLN A 87 -24.56 -9.50 -25.53
CA GLN A 87 -25.22 -8.21 -25.42
C GLN A 87 -24.68 -7.30 -26.52
N ASP A 88 -25.58 -6.92 -27.42
CA ASP A 88 -25.35 -5.89 -28.42
C ASP A 88 -24.83 -4.60 -27.75
N GLN A 89 -23.65 -4.15 -28.19
CA GLN A 89 -22.92 -3.01 -27.62
C GLN A 89 -23.53 -1.63 -27.97
N SER A 90 -24.78 -1.59 -28.47
CA SER A 90 -25.38 -0.39 -29.08
C SER A 90 -26.18 0.52 -28.15
N VAL A 91 -26.36 0.18 -26.86
CA VAL A 91 -27.17 1.01 -25.95
C VAL A 91 -26.29 1.88 -25.06
N ALA A 92 -26.15 3.15 -25.43
CA ALA A 92 -25.51 4.18 -24.59
C ALA A 92 -26.23 4.30 -23.22
N PRO A 93 -25.50 4.37 -22.10
CA PRO A 93 -26.09 4.45 -20.77
C PRO A 93 -26.79 5.80 -20.58
N LYS A 94 -28.02 5.74 -20.07
CA LYS A 94 -28.92 6.89 -19.81
C LYS A 94 -28.46 7.84 -18.70
N TYR A 95 -27.35 7.56 -18.08
CA TYR A 95 -26.71 8.36 -17.02
C TYR A 95 -25.24 8.52 -17.43
N GLY A 96 -24.84 9.68 -17.85
CA GLY A 96 -23.53 10.23 -18.22
C GLY A 96 -22.23 9.48 -17.85
N TYR A 97 -22.23 8.16 -18.00
CA TYR A 97 -21.12 7.26 -17.75
C TYR A 97 -20.60 6.82 -19.11
N THR A 98 -19.42 7.26 -19.49
CA THR A 98 -18.70 6.71 -20.63
C THR A 98 -18.25 5.29 -20.27
N PRO A 99 -18.73 4.23 -20.97
CA PRO A 99 -18.25 2.90 -20.76
C PRO A 99 -16.76 2.86 -21.13
N ILE A 100 -15.91 2.45 -20.20
CA ILE A 100 -14.55 2.03 -20.52
C ILE A 100 -14.69 0.74 -21.34
N GLY A 101 -14.79 0.86 -22.67
CA GLY A 101 -15.00 -0.32 -23.54
C GLY A 101 -15.64 -0.03 -24.88
N ALA A 102 -16.31 1.12 -25.10
CA ALA A 102 -16.53 1.60 -26.46
C ALA A 102 -15.18 2.07 -26.97
N ALA A 103 -14.72 1.53 -28.10
CA ALA A 103 -13.50 1.97 -28.75
C ALA A 103 -13.58 3.47 -29.07
N ALA A 104 -13.37 4.30 -28.04
CA ALA A 104 -12.72 5.56 -28.23
C ALA A 104 -11.36 5.20 -28.87
N PRO A 105 -10.89 5.94 -29.89
CA PRO A 105 -9.53 5.73 -30.35
C PRO A 105 -8.68 5.65 -29.10
N ILE A 106 -7.83 4.62 -29.02
CA ILE A 106 -6.84 4.45 -27.97
C ILE A 106 -6.09 5.77 -27.95
N MET A 107 -6.63 6.73 -27.21
CA MET A 107 -5.83 7.83 -26.74
C MET A 107 -4.83 7.10 -25.88
N ASP A 108 -3.55 7.08 -26.27
CA ASP A 108 -2.46 6.61 -25.46
C ASP A 108 -2.58 7.31 -24.11
N LEU A 109 -3.45 6.76 -23.22
CA LEU A 109 -3.32 7.04 -21.81
C LEU A 109 -1.91 6.61 -21.52
N PRO A 110 -1.04 7.51 -21.02
CA PRO A 110 0.30 7.10 -20.66
C PRO A 110 0.11 5.85 -19.79
N GLU A 111 0.59 4.71 -20.30
CA GLU A 111 0.62 3.49 -19.50
C GLU A 111 1.17 3.90 -18.16
N GLU A 112 0.36 3.84 -17.10
CA GLU A 112 0.89 4.07 -15.77
C GLU A 112 2.07 3.12 -15.68
N PRO A 113 3.31 3.64 -15.57
CA PRO A 113 4.48 2.81 -15.70
C PRO A 113 4.32 1.68 -14.69
N LEU A 114 4.31 0.46 -15.20
CA LEU A 114 4.22 -0.76 -14.40
C LEU A 114 5.13 -0.57 -13.19
N PRO A 115 4.68 -0.77 -11.96
CA PRO A 115 5.46 -0.45 -10.79
C PRO A 115 6.81 -1.13 -10.90
N GLU A 116 7.84 -0.34 -11.22
CA GLU A 116 9.21 -0.82 -11.46
C GLU A 116 9.70 -1.62 -10.27
N GLU A 117 10.51 -2.65 -10.53
CA GLU A 117 11.23 -3.32 -9.47
C GLU A 117 12.15 -2.30 -8.81
N ILE A 118 11.94 -2.07 -7.52
CA ILE A 118 12.72 -1.07 -6.78
C ILE A 118 14.09 -1.66 -6.48
N THR A 119 15.11 -1.13 -7.15
CA THR A 119 16.51 -1.42 -6.83
C THR A 119 16.92 -0.72 -5.54
N PHE A 120 18.03 -1.17 -4.92
CA PHE A 120 18.59 -0.51 -3.73
C PHE A 120 18.86 0.99 -3.95
N VAL A 121 19.48 1.33 -5.09
CA VAL A 121 19.78 2.74 -5.44
C VAL A 121 18.48 3.53 -5.69
N GLY A 122 17.49 2.90 -6.33
CA GLY A 122 16.16 3.50 -6.54
C GLY A 122 15.46 3.80 -5.22
N ALA A 123 15.51 2.88 -4.26
CA ALA A 123 14.96 3.08 -2.92
C ALA A 123 15.66 4.22 -2.18
N LEU A 124 16.99 4.30 -2.26
CA LEU A 124 17.78 5.38 -1.66
C LEU A 124 17.43 6.74 -2.29
N LYS A 125 17.38 6.81 -3.62
CA LYS A 125 16.95 8.03 -4.32
C LYS A 125 15.53 8.46 -3.88
N LYS A 126 14.58 7.52 -3.85
CA LYS A 126 13.20 7.77 -3.43
C LYS A 126 13.12 8.23 -1.97
N PHE A 127 13.95 7.71 -1.09
CA PHE A 127 14.02 8.10 0.31
C PHE A 127 14.34 9.59 0.47
N PHE A 128 15.33 10.10 -0.26
CA PHE A 128 15.71 11.51 -0.20
C PHE A 128 14.81 12.42 -1.04
N THR A 129 14.28 11.96 -2.18
CA THR A 129 13.37 12.79 -3.00
C THR A 129 11.99 12.95 -2.36
N HIS A 130 11.53 11.94 -1.60
CA HIS A 130 10.28 11.99 -0.85
C HIS A 130 10.52 12.32 0.64
N TYR A 131 11.43 13.25 0.91
CA TYR A 131 11.95 13.59 2.22
C TYR A 131 10.87 13.74 3.31
N ALA A 132 9.84 14.54 3.05
CA ALA A 132 8.74 14.85 3.97
C ALA A 132 7.37 14.48 3.39
N VAL A 133 7.32 13.49 2.49
CA VAL A 133 6.06 13.02 1.90
C VAL A 133 5.49 11.89 2.75
N PHE A 134 4.50 12.21 3.56
CA PHE A 134 3.80 11.26 4.45
C PHE A 134 2.60 10.59 3.79
N LYS A 135 2.16 11.07 2.63
CA LYS A 135 1.05 10.50 1.86
C LYS A 135 1.51 9.34 0.99
N GLY A 136 0.57 8.44 0.64
CA GLY A 136 0.85 7.30 -0.22
C GLY A 136 1.30 6.06 0.54
N ARG A 137 1.81 5.07 -0.19
CA ARG A 137 2.20 3.74 0.29
C ARG A 137 3.64 3.42 -0.11
N SER A 138 4.35 2.63 0.72
CA SER A 138 5.71 2.16 0.44
C SER A 138 5.81 0.64 0.55
N ARG A 139 6.57 0.01 -0.36
CA ARG A 139 6.81 -1.44 -0.35
C ARG A 139 7.70 -1.87 0.81
N ARG A 140 7.62 -3.17 1.17
CA ARG A 140 8.55 -3.80 2.12
C ARG A 140 10.01 -3.63 1.70
N THR A 141 10.30 -3.82 0.41
CA THR A 141 11.65 -3.70 -0.14
C THR A 141 12.25 -2.32 0.06
N GLU A 142 11.45 -1.24 -0.11
CA GLU A 142 11.91 0.13 0.16
C GLU A 142 12.36 0.29 1.61
N PHE A 143 11.57 -0.21 2.55
CA PHE A 143 11.87 -0.13 3.99
C PHE A 143 13.14 -0.91 4.33
N TRP A 144 13.26 -2.18 3.88
CA TRP A 144 14.40 -3.02 4.20
C TRP A 144 15.70 -2.57 3.54
N TYR A 145 15.64 -2.00 2.33
CA TYR A 145 16.81 -1.39 1.69
C TYR A 145 17.32 -0.19 2.46
N MET A 146 16.44 0.62 3.04
CA MET A 146 16.85 1.73 3.89
C MET A 146 17.43 1.25 5.22
N TYR A 147 16.87 0.19 5.80
CA TYR A 147 17.44 -0.43 6.98
C TYR A 147 18.86 -0.97 6.72
N LEU A 148 19.05 -1.63 5.58
CA LEU A 148 20.36 -2.09 5.12
C LEU A 148 21.33 -0.93 4.93
N TRP A 149 20.87 0.18 4.33
CA TRP A 149 21.69 1.39 4.19
C TRP A 149 22.11 1.95 5.54
N TYR A 150 21.23 2.00 6.54
CA TYR A 150 21.59 2.41 7.91
C TYR A 150 22.63 1.48 8.53
N LEU A 151 22.50 0.17 8.34
CA LEU A 151 23.45 -0.80 8.84
C LEU A 151 24.85 -0.59 8.21
N ILE A 152 24.90 -0.45 6.89
CA ILE A 152 26.17 -0.21 6.18
C ILE A 152 26.79 1.12 6.61
N SER A 153 26.03 2.20 6.58
CA SER A 153 26.53 3.54 6.92
C SER A 153 27.00 3.63 8.37
N SER A 154 26.26 3.04 9.32
CA SER A 154 26.70 3.01 10.73
C SER A 154 27.97 2.19 10.92
N THR A 155 28.10 1.04 10.25
CA THR A 155 29.32 0.21 10.29
C THR A 155 30.52 0.99 9.74
N VAL A 156 30.36 1.67 8.61
CA VAL A 156 31.43 2.49 8.02
C VAL A 156 31.83 3.62 8.98
N LEU A 157 30.85 4.35 9.54
CA LEU A 157 31.12 5.44 10.48
C LEU A 157 31.83 4.95 11.74
N ILE A 158 31.41 3.84 12.33
CA ILE A 158 32.05 3.25 13.52
C ILE A 158 33.49 2.82 13.18
N THR A 159 33.69 2.16 12.04
CA THR A 159 35.02 1.73 11.61
C THR A 159 35.96 2.92 11.41
N LEU A 160 35.51 3.98 10.74
CA LEU A 160 36.29 5.20 10.55
C LEU A 160 36.59 5.89 11.89
N MET A 161 35.62 5.95 12.79
CA MET A 161 35.80 6.46 14.15
C MET A 161 36.89 5.68 14.88
N LEU A 162 36.86 4.34 14.87
CA LEU A 162 37.86 3.51 15.53
C LEU A 162 39.27 3.75 14.93
N ILE A 163 39.39 3.71 13.60
CA ILE A 163 40.69 3.90 12.94
C ILE A 163 41.28 5.28 13.28
N THR A 164 40.49 6.31 13.26
CA THR A 164 41.00 7.71 13.49
C THR A 164 41.22 8.04 14.96
N SER A 165 40.49 7.33 15.88
CA SER A 165 40.63 7.58 17.33
C SER A 165 41.72 6.70 17.97
N MET A 166 42.16 5.60 17.35
CA MET A 166 43.21 4.74 17.91
C MET A 166 44.54 5.41 18.13
N PRO A 167 45.08 6.24 17.21
CA PRO A 167 46.31 6.97 17.46
C PRO A 167 46.23 7.93 18.65
N SER A 168 45.07 8.64 18.78
CA SER A 168 44.86 9.58 19.91
C SER A 168 44.66 8.87 21.23
N LEU A 169 44.15 7.63 21.22
CA LEU A 169 44.02 6.78 22.41
C LEU A 169 45.40 6.41 22.98
N ALA A 170 46.40 6.18 22.12
CA ALA A 170 47.77 5.90 22.54
C ALA A 170 48.44 7.10 23.26
N LEU A 171 47.95 8.29 23.02
CA LEU A 171 48.45 9.53 23.61
C LEU A 171 47.63 10.01 24.82
N ILE A 172 46.66 9.24 25.30
CA ILE A 172 45.67 9.67 26.31
C ILE A 172 46.33 10.11 27.63
N GLU A 173 47.47 9.52 28.00
CA GLU A 173 48.21 9.92 29.20
C GLU A 173 48.91 11.27 29.07
N SER A 174 49.37 11.62 27.84
CA SER A 174 50.07 12.87 27.55
C SER A 174 49.18 14.00 27.10
N ASP A 175 48.13 13.66 26.31
CA ASP A 175 47.13 14.59 25.80
C ASP A 175 45.73 13.98 25.71
N PRO A 176 44.98 13.94 26.82
CA PRO A 176 43.64 13.44 26.80
C PRO A 176 42.65 14.26 25.96
N THR A 177 43.01 15.50 25.64
CA THR A 177 42.16 16.40 24.85
C THR A 177 42.07 15.97 23.39
N ALA A 178 43.15 15.42 22.82
CA ALA A 178 43.19 14.94 21.44
C ALA A 178 42.21 13.78 21.21
N TYR A 179 42.15 12.85 22.15
CA TYR A 179 41.19 11.71 22.08
C TYR A 179 39.75 12.20 22.16
N THR A 180 39.42 13.01 23.16
CA THR A 180 38.08 13.56 23.36
C THR A 180 37.64 14.40 22.16
N ALA A 181 38.51 15.21 21.59
CA ALA A 181 38.20 15.98 20.38
C ALA A 181 37.86 15.07 19.18
N SER A 182 38.64 14.01 18.95
CA SER A 182 38.39 13.09 17.83
C SER A 182 37.03 12.38 17.97
N VAL A 183 36.70 11.91 19.16
CA VAL A 183 35.40 11.28 19.45
C VAL A 183 34.24 12.27 19.28
N MET A 184 34.40 13.50 19.75
CA MET A 184 33.39 14.57 19.61
C MET A 184 33.08 14.90 18.16
N VAL A 185 34.07 14.91 17.27
CA VAL A 185 33.86 15.13 15.82
C VAL A 185 32.94 14.04 15.26
N TRP A 186 33.16 12.76 15.61
CA TRP A 186 32.33 11.65 15.12
C TRP A 186 30.92 11.68 15.71
N ILE A 187 30.72 12.08 16.95
CA ILE A 187 29.43 12.30 17.57
C ILE A 187 28.65 13.39 16.81
N ILE A 188 29.32 14.50 16.48
CA ILE A 188 28.69 15.58 15.73
C ILE A 188 28.29 15.13 14.32
N ILE A 189 29.18 14.44 13.61
CA ILE A 189 28.89 13.92 12.26
C ILE A 189 27.68 12.96 12.31
N SER A 190 27.68 12.03 13.25
CA SER A 190 26.59 11.07 13.44
C SER A 190 25.27 11.76 13.81
N GLY A 191 25.35 12.81 14.65
CA GLY A 191 24.19 13.62 15.02
C GLY A 191 23.58 14.36 13.83
N ILE A 192 24.41 14.98 13.00
CA ILE A 192 23.95 15.68 11.79
C ILE A 192 23.30 14.69 10.81
N LEU A 193 23.91 13.52 10.58
CA LEU A 193 23.34 12.48 9.72
C LEU A 193 22.02 11.94 10.28
N GLY A 194 21.96 11.73 11.61
CA GLY A 194 20.74 11.29 12.29
C GLY A 194 19.60 12.29 12.11
N LEU A 195 19.87 13.58 12.31
CA LEU A 195 18.89 14.66 12.10
C LEU A 195 18.46 14.76 10.63
N ALA A 196 19.40 14.68 9.69
CA ALA A 196 19.10 14.74 8.27
C ALA A 196 18.24 13.57 7.78
N THR A 197 18.35 12.40 8.41
CA THR A 197 17.58 11.20 8.04
C THR A 197 16.35 10.99 8.90
N LEU A 198 16.14 11.76 9.95
CA LEU A 198 15.01 11.61 10.88
C LEU A 198 13.67 11.78 10.15
N VAL A 199 13.49 12.89 9.45
CA VAL A 199 12.23 13.21 8.77
C VAL A 199 11.91 12.19 7.68
N PRO A 200 12.82 11.85 6.74
CA PRO A 200 12.51 10.87 5.70
C PRO A 200 12.31 9.45 6.26
N SER A 201 12.93 9.07 7.38
CA SER A 201 12.68 7.76 8.02
C SER A 201 11.28 7.70 8.63
N LEU A 202 10.82 8.78 9.28
CA LEU A 202 9.44 8.89 9.76
C LEU A 202 8.45 8.84 8.60
N ALA A 203 8.70 9.59 7.52
CA ALA A 203 7.85 9.60 6.33
C ALA A 203 7.76 8.21 5.68
N LEU A 204 8.88 7.50 5.57
CA LEU A 204 8.91 6.13 5.04
C LEU A 204 8.13 5.18 5.94
N THR A 205 8.30 5.25 7.26
CA THR A 205 7.58 4.41 8.23
C THR A 205 6.08 4.65 8.18
N VAL A 206 5.63 5.91 8.09
CA VAL A 206 4.20 6.25 7.92
C VAL A 206 3.65 5.66 6.62
N ARG A 207 4.34 5.85 5.48
CA ARG A 207 3.92 5.27 4.20
C ARG A 207 3.88 3.73 4.24
N ARG A 208 4.75 3.11 5.03
CA ARG A 208 4.72 1.66 5.24
C ARG A 208 3.54 1.21 6.11
N LEU A 209 3.20 1.96 7.17
CA LEU A 209 1.97 1.73 7.94
C LEU A 209 0.72 1.86 7.07
N HIS A 210 0.66 2.86 6.20
CA HIS A 210 -0.41 3.05 5.23
C HIS A 210 -0.54 1.86 4.27
N ASP A 211 0.58 1.25 3.87
CA ASP A 211 0.59 0.09 2.99
C ASP A 211 -0.03 -1.16 3.63
N THR A 212 0.10 -1.30 4.94
CA THR A 212 -0.59 -2.34 5.72
C THR A 212 -2.02 -1.96 6.14
N GLY A 213 -2.52 -0.80 5.69
CA GLY A 213 -3.85 -0.27 6.00
C GLY A 213 -3.98 0.35 7.39
N ARG A 214 -2.86 0.68 8.03
CA ARG A 214 -2.82 1.33 9.34
C ARG A 214 -2.59 2.82 9.22
N SER A 215 -3.11 3.58 10.18
CA SER A 215 -2.86 5.02 10.27
C SER A 215 -1.43 5.33 10.71
N GLY A 216 -0.87 6.45 10.26
CA GLY A 216 0.42 6.97 10.74
C GLY A 216 0.47 7.25 12.24
N VAL A 217 -0.67 7.36 12.91
CA VAL A 217 -0.77 7.52 14.38
C VAL A 217 -0.11 6.35 15.12
N PHE A 218 -0.04 5.17 14.52
CA PHE A 218 0.68 4.03 15.09
C PHE A 218 2.18 4.30 15.32
N LEU A 219 2.73 5.34 14.73
CA LEU A 219 4.08 5.82 15.01
C LEU A 219 4.27 6.21 16.49
N LEU A 220 3.20 6.59 17.19
CA LEU A 220 3.23 6.88 18.62
C LEU A 220 3.65 5.69 19.48
N PHE A 221 3.60 4.46 18.96
CA PHE A 221 4.17 3.32 19.68
C PHE A 221 5.66 3.48 19.99
N TYR A 222 6.42 4.26 19.18
CA TYR A 222 7.82 4.58 19.54
C TYR A 222 7.98 5.26 20.89
N LEU A 223 6.93 5.86 21.44
CA LEU A 223 6.95 6.46 22.79
C LEU A 223 6.89 5.42 23.91
N ILE A 224 6.56 4.15 23.60
CA ILE A 224 6.54 3.06 24.57
C ILE A 224 7.95 2.48 24.65
N PRO A 225 8.66 2.66 25.79
CA PRO A 225 10.03 2.16 25.92
C PRO A 225 10.09 0.63 25.73
N TYR A 226 11.17 0.14 25.11
CA TYR A 226 11.50 -1.26 24.85
C TYR A 226 10.56 -2.00 23.90
N VAL A 227 9.23 -1.85 24.03
CA VAL A 227 8.23 -2.62 23.29
C VAL A 227 7.77 -1.92 22.03
N GLY A 228 7.72 -0.58 22.04
CA GLY A 228 7.16 0.19 20.93
C GLY A 228 7.89 -0.01 19.60
N GLY A 229 9.21 -0.02 19.64
CA GLY A 229 10.04 -0.30 18.45
C GLY A 229 9.80 -1.70 17.88
N LEU A 230 9.62 -2.70 18.75
CA LEU A 230 9.32 -4.08 18.35
C LEU A 230 7.95 -4.18 17.67
N ILE A 231 6.94 -3.51 18.22
CA ILE A 231 5.59 -3.45 17.61
C ILE A 231 5.65 -2.85 16.21
N ILE A 232 6.35 -1.72 16.06
CA ILE A 232 6.53 -1.09 14.75
C ILE A 232 7.29 -2.02 13.80
N LEU A 233 8.35 -2.68 14.25
CA LEU A 233 9.10 -3.63 13.44
C LEU A 233 8.20 -4.76 12.92
N ILE A 234 7.33 -5.32 13.76
CA ILE A 234 6.36 -6.34 13.36
C ILE A 234 5.45 -5.80 12.24
N PHE A 235 4.96 -4.57 12.36
CA PHE A 235 4.14 -3.96 11.32
C PHE A 235 4.90 -3.76 10.00
N MET A 236 6.21 -3.49 10.06
CA MET A 236 7.06 -3.37 8.87
C MET A 236 7.29 -4.71 8.17
N MET A 237 7.18 -5.83 8.89
CA MET A 237 7.31 -7.19 8.35
C MET A 237 6.04 -7.69 7.64
N LEU A 238 4.87 -7.18 7.99
CA LEU A 238 3.59 -7.60 7.39
C LEU A 238 3.59 -7.34 5.89
N ASP A 239 2.87 -8.14 5.12
CA ASP A 239 2.78 -7.91 3.67
C ASP A 239 1.87 -6.72 3.32
N SER A 240 2.04 -6.19 2.11
CA SER A 240 1.21 -5.12 1.55
C SER A 240 -0.21 -5.61 1.36
N LYS A 241 -1.20 -4.78 1.67
CA LYS A 241 -2.57 -5.08 1.28
C LYS A 241 -2.66 -5.05 -0.25
N PRO A 242 -3.18 -6.12 -0.89
CA PRO A 242 -3.17 -6.25 -2.35
C PRO A 242 -4.06 -5.22 -3.05
N PHE A 243 -5.02 -4.64 -2.34
CA PHE A 243 -6.01 -3.73 -2.91
C PHE A 243 -5.64 -2.26 -2.68
N THR A 244 -6.21 -1.37 -3.50
CA THR A 244 -6.22 0.07 -3.24
C THR A 244 -6.88 0.34 -1.88
N ASN A 245 -6.25 1.17 -1.07
CA ASN A 245 -6.80 1.59 0.21
C ASN A 245 -6.93 3.12 0.26
N GLN A 246 -7.40 3.66 1.38
CA GLN A 246 -7.58 5.11 1.55
C GLN A 246 -6.29 5.95 1.35
N TYR A 247 -5.13 5.31 1.30
CA TYR A 247 -3.83 5.96 1.12
C TYR A 247 -3.27 5.83 -0.30
N GLY A 248 -3.94 5.07 -1.17
CA GLY A 248 -3.57 4.94 -2.57
C GLY A 248 -3.51 3.51 -3.11
N PRO A 249 -3.14 3.34 -4.38
CA PRO A 249 -3.05 2.04 -5.03
C PRO A 249 -1.97 1.16 -4.42
N CYS A 250 -2.09 -0.16 -4.63
CA CYS A 250 -1.07 -1.11 -4.18
C CYS A 250 0.25 -0.84 -4.91
N PRO A 251 1.35 -0.62 -4.18
CA PRO A 251 2.64 -0.36 -4.82
C PRO A 251 3.32 -1.63 -5.38
N LYS A 252 2.73 -2.80 -5.16
CA LYS A 252 3.27 -4.11 -5.57
C LYS A 252 2.50 -4.60 -6.80
N LYS A 253 3.18 -5.22 -7.79
CA LYS A 253 2.50 -5.97 -8.85
C LYS A 253 1.72 -7.11 -8.19
N ILE A 254 0.45 -7.21 -8.50
CA ILE A 254 -0.38 -8.37 -8.16
C ILE A 254 -0.20 -9.33 -9.35
N ASN A 255 0.51 -10.43 -9.14
CA ASN A 255 0.64 -11.49 -10.15
C ASN A 255 -0.60 -12.37 -10.10
#